data_b2f4685e36238251f00945c030f60e46
#
_entry.id   b2f4685e36238251f00945c030f60e46
#
_cell.length_a   1.000
_cell.length_b   1.000
_cell.length_c   1.000
_cell.angle_alpha   90.00
_cell.angle_beta   90.00
_cell.angle_gamma   90.00
#
_symmetry.space_group_name_H-M   'P 1'
#
loop_
_entity.id
_entity.type
_entity.pdbx_description
1 polymer ?
#
loop_
_entity_poly.entity_id
_entity_poly.type
_entity_poly.pdbx_seq_one_letter_code
_entity_poly.pdbx_strand_id
1 'polypeptide(L)'
;MKKVFCVISHTHWDREWYQPLELFRNRLTDLFDRLLIILENNPDYVFHMDAQTVVLEDYLAVRPEKKAVLMQHIKNRRIIVGPWYLQNDFYLTSGESTVRNLIEGKKLTTEFGASGGIGYAPDQFGNISQLPQILDNFGIHNFIFGRGFSEYYRDAEGKVQRKPSPTEFIWKGADGTEALAIHLRHWYNNAQRFSADIDKAYKYVESIAACFDNEFTFTPYLLLMNGVDHLEPQADLLPILHEVQKKLPEDEAIMQYNMDDYVKAVDKFVKENDIKLPVHENELRSGHDWEILKGTFSSRHYLKVANVKAQTLLENVLEPLYTMLEKDGMEGFYPYDRLIYTWKNLLRNHPHDSSCGCSRDEVHYHMENRYSEIFEYGNDLLRRGMIAAANHSKVLREASLDDYVITVANTLSSDFDGTTYAELTFIRGDEVNNFEIFDEQGNKIDFIATRKYDDHIDVFSPINLPGTIDVTKYDIYMKTGRIPPFSFQIYIVQKVDGDM
;
A
#
# COMPACT_ATOMS: atom_id res chain seq x y z
N MET A 1 -39.14 10.06 -0.20
CA MET A 1 -38.55 9.21 -1.26
C MET A 1 -38.69 7.76 -0.83
N LYS A 2 -38.88 6.85 -1.76
CA LYS A 2 -38.90 5.40 -1.49
C LYS A 2 -37.53 4.97 -0.93
N LYS A 3 -37.47 4.47 0.31
CA LYS A 3 -36.20 4.05 0.93
C LYS A 3 -35.81 2.63 0.47
N VAL A 4 -34.54 2.44 0.16
CA VAL A 4 -33.95 1.14 -0.19
C VAL A 4 -32.81 0.87 0.78
N PHE A 5 -33.00 -0.07 1.68
CA PHE A 5 -31.99 -0.50 2.65
C PHE A 5 -31.06 -1.50 1.99
N CYS A 6 -29.86 -1.03 1.64
CA CYS A 6 -28.83 -1.79 0.98
C CYS A 6 -27.92 -2.46 2.02
N VAL A 7 -28.13 -3.74 2.28
CA VAL A 7 -27.37 -4.48 3.29
C VAL A 7 -26.12 -5.08 2.65
N ILE A 8 -24.95 -4.67 3.13
CA ILE A 8 -23.65 -5.21 2.72
C ILE A 8 -23.13 -6.15 3.80
N SER A 9 -23.13 -7.44 3.52
CA SER A 9 -22.48 -8.42 4.41
C SER A 9 -20.98 -8.39 4.16
N HIS A 10 -20.21 -8.11 5.21
CA HIS A 10 -18.77 -7.87 5.08
C HIS A 10 -18.01 -8.23 6.36
N THR A 11 -16.69 -8.19 6.25
CA THR A 11 -15.77 -8.06 7.39
C THR A 11 -14.81 -6.91 7.11
N HIS A 12 -14.38 -6.16 8.12
CA HIS A 12 -13.11 -5.44 8.06
C HIS A 12 -12.01 -6.38 8.51
N TRP A 13 -10.94 -6.51 7.73
CA TRP A 13 -9.94 -7.52 8.01
C TRP A 13 -8.55 -6.91 8.15
N ASP A 14 -8.16 -6.63 9.41
CA ASP A 14 -6.77 -6.33 9.70
C ASP A 14 -5.97 -7.61 9.64
N ARG A 15 -4.94 -7.58 8.81
CA ARG A 15 -4.06 -8.74 8.60
C ARG A 15 -3.30 -9.11 9.88
N GLU A 16 -2.97 -8.09 10.68
CA GLU A 16 -2.33 -8.13 11.98
C GLU A 16 -2.68 -6.85 12.75
N TRP A 17 -3.00 -6.95 14.03
CA TRP A 17 -3.34 -5.83 14.91
C TRP A 17 -3.21 -6.21 16.37
N TYR A 18 -4.33 -6.58 17.06
CA TYR A 18 -4.31 -7.04 18.45
C TYR A 18 -3.88 -8.51 18.59
N GLN A 19 -3.57 -9.17 17.48
CA GLN A 19 -2.92 -10.47 17.37
C GLN A 19 -1.95 -10.45 16.19
N PRO A 20 -0.86 -11.22 16.23
CA PRO A 20 0.06 -11.38 15.10
C PRO A 20 -0.59 -12.16 13.94
N LEU A 21 -0.01 -11.98 12.76
CA LEU A 21 -0.47 -12.50 11.48
C LEU A 21 -0.94 -13.96 11.52
N GLU A 22 -0.15 -14.87 12.10
CA GLU A 22 -0.47 -16.30 12.02
C GLU A 22 -1.72 -16.68 12.83
N LEU A 23 -2.01 -15.95 13.91
CA LEU A 23 -3.25 -16.13 14.64
C LEU A 23 -4.45 -15.61 13.85
N PHE A 24 -4.31 -14.45 13.18
CA PHE A 24 -5.34 -13.94 12.28
C PHE A 24 -5.50 -14.79 11.02
N ARG A 25 -4.42 -15.33 10.44
CA ARG A 25 -4.50 -16.27 9.32
C ARG A 25 -5.30 -17.52 9.67
N ASN A 26 -5.12 -18.07 10.88
CA ASN A 26 -5.91 -19.19 11.33
C ASN A 26 -7.42 -18.84 11.42
N ARG A 27 -7.75 -17.68 12.00
CA ARG A 27 -9.14 -17.17 12.02
C ARG A 27 -9.69 -16.88 10.63
N LEU A 28 -8.86 -16.34 9.72
CA LEU A 28 -9.25 -16.11 8.32
C LEU A 28 -9.59 -17.44 7.62
N THR A 29 -8.84 -18.49 7.94
CA THR A 29 -9.10 -19.82 7.42
C THR A 29 -10.49 -20.31 7.86
N ASP A 30 -10.80 -20.17 9.14
CA ASP A 30 -12.13 -20.53 9.67
C ASP A 30 -13.25 -19.69 9.03
N LEU A 31 -13.04 -18.37 8.85
CA LEU A 31 -14.01 -17.48 8.21
C LEU A 31 -14.30 -17.93 6.77
N PHE A 32 -13.25 -18.18 5.96
CA PHE A 32 -13.46 -18.63 4.58
C PHE A 32 -14.10 -20.02 4.49
N ASP A 33 -13.67 -20.98 5.33
CA ASP A 33 -14.25 -22.31 5.35
C ASP A 33 -15.75 -22.25 5.68
N ARG A 34 -16.18 -21.40 6.63
CA ARG A 34 -17.61 -21.16 6.94
C ARG A 34 -18.32 -20.39 5.84
N LEU A 35 -17.68 -19.36 5.27
CA LEU A 35 -18.26 -18.61 4.16
C LEU A 35 -18.57 -19.52 2.97
N LEU A 36 -17.68 -20.43 2.60
CA LEU A 36 -17.90 -21.37 1.51
C LEU A 36 -19.12 -22.27 1.78
N ILE A 37 -19.31 -22.74 3.02
CA ILE A 37 -20.50 -23.52 3.43
C ILE A 37 -21.78 -22.66 3.30
N ILE A 38 -21.75 -21.40 3.72
CA ILE A 38 -22.90 -20.49 3.59
C ILE A 38 -23.25 -20.29 2.10
N LEU A 39 -22.23 -20.04 1.27
CA LEU A 39 -22.41 -19.83 -0.17
C LEU A 39 -22.95 -21.10 -0.87
N GLU A 40 -22.58 -22.28 -0.44
CA GLU A 40 -23.11 -23.56 -0.96
C GLU A 40 -24.61 -23.72 -0.68
N ASN A 41 -25.04 -23.32 0.53
CA ASN A 41 -26.42 -23.47 0.99
C ASN A 41 -27.34 -22.28 0.62
N ASN A 42 -26.81 -21.14 0.25
CA ASN A 42 -27.55 -19.91 -0.06
C ASN A 42 -27.04 -19.31 -1.38
N PRO A 43 -27.69 -19.63 -2.52
CA PRO A 43 -27.24 -19.18 -3.84
C PRO A 43 -27.15 -17.66 -4.01
N ASP A 44 -27.99 -16.91 -3.31
CA ASP A 44 -28.07 -15.44 -3.41
C ASP A 44 -27.18 -14.70 -2.42
N TYR A 45 -26.49 -15.42 -1.52
CA TYR A 45 -25.63 -14.79 -0.51
C TYR A 45 -24.38 -14.18 -1.14
N VAL A 46 -24.07 -12.94 -0.76
CA VAL A 46 -22.89 -12.19 -1.18
C VAL A 46 -22.08 -11.75 0.05
N PHE A 47 -20.77 -11.81 -0.03
CA PHE A 47 -19.89 -11.37 1.06
C PHE A 47 -18.73 -10.50 0.55
N HIS A 48 -18.48 -9.40 1.24
CA HIS A 48 -17.45 -8.44 0.90
C HIS A 48 -16.22 -8.61 1.80
N MET A 49 -15.07 -8.91 1.18
CA MET A 49 -13.79 -9.13 1.86
C MET A 49 -12.96 -7.84 1.89
N ASP A 50 -13.54 -6.76 2.42
CA ASP A 50 -12.88 -5.50 2.75
C ASP A 50 -12.10 -4.84 1.58
N ALA A 51 -12.51 -5.11 0.35
CA ALA A 51 -11.81 -4.67 -0.86
C ALA A 51 -10.30 -5.05 -0.90
N GLN A 52 -9.86 -6.07 -0.16
CA GLN A 52 -8.49 -6.56 -0.11
C GLN A 52 -8.32 -7.86 -0.88
N THR A 53 -7.16 -8.07 -1.48
CA THR A 53 -6.81 -9.32 -2.18
C THR A 53 -5.78 -10.17 -1.43
N VAL A 54 -5.02 -9.59 -0.51
CA VAL A 54 -4.02 -10.32 0.31
C VAL A 54 -4.65 -11.46 1.12
N VAL A 55 -5.92 -11.32 1.49
CA VAL A 55 -6.71 -12.36 2.19
C VAL A 55 -6.81 -13.66 1.39
N LEU A 56 -6.78 -13.59 0.06
CA LEU A 56 -6.76 -14.77 -0.81
C LEU A 56 -5.41 -15.49 -0.73
N GLU A 57 -4.30 -14.75 -0.75
CA GLU A 57 -2.96 -15.33 -0.57
C GLU A 57 -2.82 -15.97 0.81
N ASP A 58 -3.26 -15.25 1.86
CA ASP A 58 -3.17 -15.74 3.25
C ASP A 58 -4.03 -17.00 3.48
N TYR A 59 -5.22 -17.08 2.89
CA TYR A 59 -6.06 -18.28 2.95
C TYR A 59 -5.46 -19.44 2.15
N LEU A 60 -5.05 -19.19 0.90
CA LEU A 60 -4.53 -20.22 0.02
C LEU A 60 -3.13 -20.73 0.42
N ALA A 61 -2.40 -19.99 1.26
CA ALA A 61 -1.20 -20.51 1.90
C ALA A 61 -1.50 -21.73 2.80
N VAL A 62 -2.72 -21.81 3.36
CA VAL A 62 -3.20 -22.90 4.23
C VAL A 62 -4.08 -23.90 3.49
N ARG A 63 -4.92 -23.41 2.56
CA ARG A 63 -5.92 -24.19 1.81
C ARG A 63 -5.73 -24.08 0.28
N PRO A 64 -4.58 -24.46 -0.27
CA PRO A 64 -4.29 -24.29 -1.70
C PRO A 64 -5.31 -25.02 -2.61
N GLU A 65 -5.89 -26.12 -2.15
CA GLU A 65 -6.93 -26.89 -2.85
C GLU A 65 -8.23 -26.12 -3.06
N LYS A 66 -8.45 -25.03 -2.30
CA LYS A 66 -9.67 -24.22 -2.41
C LYS A 66 -9.62 -23.15 -3.51
N LYS A 67 -8.50 -23.00 -4.23
CA LYS A 67 -8.33 -21.95 -5.24
C LYS A 67 -9.45 -21.96 -6.29
N ALA A 68 -9.78 -23.10 -6.83
CA ALA A 68 -10.79 -23.21 -7.90
C ALA A 68 -12.20 -22.78 -7.44
N VAL A 69 -12.62 -23.20 -6.23
CA VAL A 69 -13.93 -22.83 -5.68
C VAL A 69 -13.99 -21.34 -5.32
N LEU A 70 -12.91 -20.76 -4.80
CA LEU A 70 -12.82 -19.32 -4.57
C LEU A 70 -12.95 -18.53 -5.88
N MET A 71 -12.19 -18.90 -6.91
CA MET A 71 -12.27 -18.27 -8.23
C MET A 71 -13.68 -18.28 -8.79
N GLN A 72 -14.40 -19.40 -8.65
CA GLN A 72 -15.78 -19.51 -9.10
C GLN A 72 -16.70 -18.51 -8.36
N HIS A 73 -16.64 -18.44 -7.03
CA HIS A 73 -17.47 -17.52 -6.26
C HIS A 73 -17.10 -16.06 -6.53
N ILE A 74 -15.82 -15.74 -6.67
CA ILE A 74 -15.37 -14.38 -7.01
C ILE A 74 -15.85 -13.98 -8.39
N LYS A 75 -15.65 -14.83 -9.41
CA LYS A 75 -16.12 -14.59 -10.78
C LYS A 75 -17.65 -14.42 -10.86
N ASN A 76 -18.39 -15.14 -10.04
CA ASN A 76 -19.84 -15.03 -9.93
C ASN A 76 -20.29 -13.86 -9.06
N ARG A 77 -19.38 -12.98 -8.60
CA ARG A 77 -19.65 -11.81 -7.76
C ARG A 77 -20.32 -12.15 -6.43
N ARG A 78 -20.04 -13.33 -5.89
CA ARG A 78 -20.55 -13.78 -4.58
C ARG A 78 -19.55 -13.60 -3.45
N ILE A 79 -18.26 -13.56 -3.77
CA ILE A 79 -17.18 -13.05 -2.90
C ILE A 79 -16.59 -11.83 -3.59
N ILE A 80 -16.61 -10.70 -2.92
CA ILE A 80 -16.09 -9.43 -3.45
C ILE A 80 -14.73 -9.13 -2.83
N VAL A 81 -13.73 -8.98 -3.67
CA VAL A 81 -12.33 -8.68 -3.30
C VAL A 81 -11.74 -7.58 -4.16
N GLY A 82 -10.71 -6.93 -3.68
CA GLY A 82 -10.01 -5.86 -4.41
C GLY A 82 -10.80 -4.54 -4.48
N PRO A 83 -10.19 -3.48 -5.00
CA PRO A 83 -8.98 -3.44 -5.85
C PRO A 83 -7.64 -3.45 -5.11
N TRP A 84 -7.63 -3.20 -3.80
CA TRP A 84 -6.41 -3.11 -3.03
C TRP A 84 -5.71 -4.48 -2.90
N TYR A 85 -4.38 -4.46 -2.81
CA TYR A 85 -3.66 -5.60 -2.27
C TYR A 85 -3.98 -5.75 -0.78
N LEU A 86 -3.84 -4.64 -0.04
CA LEU A 86 -4.21 -4.53 1.37
C LEU A 86 -4.59 -3.09 1.73
N GLN A 87 -5.17 -2.88 2.91
CA GLN A 87 -5.64 -1.59 3.42
C GLN A 87 -4.48 -0.78 4.03
N ASN A 88 -3.70 -0.07 3.20
CA ASN A 88 -2.56 0.73 3.65
C ASN A 88 -2.97 2.05 4.30
N ASP A 89 -2.13 2.57 5.19
CA ASP A 89 -2.23 3.96 5.66
C ASP A 89 -1.75 4.91 4.55
N PHE A 90 -2.58 5.86 4.15
CA PHE A 90 -2.28 6.77 3.04
C PHE A 90 -1.33 7.92 3.40
N TYR A 91 -1.14 8.21 4.69
CA TYR A 91 -0.22 9.26 5.14
C TYR A 91 1.18 8.74 5.51
N LEU A 92 1.27 7.48 5.93
CA LEU A 92 2.54 6.86 6.35
C LEU A 92 3.23 6.11 5.22
N THR A 93 2.56 5.96 4.07
CA THR A 93 3.10 5.32 2.87
C THR A 93 3.25 6.33 1.74
N SER A 94 4.19 6.08 0.81
CA SER A 94 4.37 6.93 -0.35
C SER A 94 3.22 6.81 -1.35
N GLY A 95 3.11 7.79 -2.25
CA GLY A 95 2.18 7.71 -3.39
C GLY A 95 2.49 6.52 -4.28
N GLU A 96 3.76 6.24 -4.55
CA GLU A 96 4.20 5.08 -5.32
C GLU A 96 3.82 3.77 -4.62
N SER A 97 4.00 3.66 -3.31
CA SER A 97 3.56 2.50 -2.55
C SER A 97 2.05 2.25 -2.67
N THR A 98 1.23 3.30 -2.69
CA THR A 98 -0.22 3.21 -2.91
C THR A 98 -0.54 2.73 -4.33
N VAL A 99 0.18 3.23 -5.34
CA VAL A 99 0.07 2.76 -6.73
C VAL A 99 0.46 1.28 -6.84
N ARG A 100 1.58 0.87 -6.22
CA ARG A 100 2.02 -0.54 -6.20
C ARG A 100 1.03 -1.46 -5.49
N ASN A 101 0.41 -0.98 -4.42
CA ASN A 101 -0.67 -1.69 -3.74
C ASN A 101 -1.83 -1.98 -4.71
N LEU A 102 -2.28 -0.98 -5.47
CA LEU A 102 -3.33 -1.16 -6.48
C LEU A 102 -2.88 -2.08 -7.63
N ILE A 103 -1.63 -1.99 -8.10
CA ILE A 103 -1.10 -2.87 -9.13
C ILE A 103 -1.15 -4.33 -8.68
N GLU A 104 -0.65 -4.64 -7.48
CA GLU A 104 -0.65 -6.00 -6.95
C GLU A 104 -2.08 -6.50 -6.69
N GLY A 105 -2.96 -5.64 -6.16
CA GLY A 105 -4.36 -5.96 -6.02
C GLY A 105 -5.04 -6.24 -7.36
N LYS A 106 -4.75 -5.42 -8.39
CA LYS A 106 -5.30 -5.60 -9.75
C LYS A 106 -4.83 -6.89 -10.42
N LYS A 107 -3.58 -7.31 -10.21
CA LYS A 107 -3.08 -8.60 -10.69
C LYS A 107 -3.90 -9.75 -10.12
N LEU A 108 -4.13 -9.76 -8.79
CA LEU A 108 -4.91 -10.79 -8.13
C LEU A 108 -6.39 -10.74 -8.54
N THR A 109 -7.02 -9.56 -8.61
CA THR A 109 -8.40 -9.45 -9.10
C THR A 109 -8.54 -9.98 -10.51
N THR A 110 -7.58 -9.71 -11.40
CA THR A 110 -7.56 -10.23 -12.77
C THR A 110 -7.40 -11.75 -12.78
N GLU A 111 -6.47 -12.30 -12.00
CA GLU A 111 -6.24 -13.74 -11.89
C GLU A 111 -7.51 -14.48 -11.41
N PHE A 112 -8.19 -13.93 -10.41
CA PHE A 112 -9.39 -14.54 -9.83
C PHE A 112 -10.67 -14.21 -10.58
N GLY A 113 -10.63 -13.32 -11.58
CA GLY A 113 -11.79 -12.90 -12.37
C GLY A 113 -12.75 -12.01 -11.59
N ALA A 114 -12.26 -11.25 -10.62
CA ALA A 114 -13.04 -10.29 -9.86
C ALA A 114 -13.40 -9.06 -10.69
N SER A 115 -14.60 -8.52 -10.46
CA SER A 115 -15.02 -7.21 -10.96
C SER A 115 -14.63 -6.14 -9.92
N GLY A 116 -13.37 -5.79 -9.77
CA GLY A 116 -12.98 -4.73 -8.85
C GLY A 116 -13.20 -3.34 -9.44
N GLY A 117 -13.80 -2.43 -8.68
CA GLY A 117 -14.08 -1.07 -9.16
C GLY A 117 -14.48 -0.09 -8.06
N ILE A 118 -14.24 -0.43 -6.78
CA ILE A 118 -14.62 0.42 -5.65
C ILE A 118 -13.39 0.88 -4.89
N GLY A 119 -13.22 2.19 -4.77
CA GLY A 119 -12.35 2.78 -3.77
C GLY A 119 -13.01 2.61 -2.40
N TYR A 120 -12.48 1.73 -1.55
CA TYR A 120 -13.03 1.44 -0.23
C TYR A 120 -11.94 1.52 0.84
N ALA A 121 -12.13 2.41 1.79
CA ALA A 121 -11.19 2.67 2.87
C ALA A 121 -11.97 2.98 4.17
N PRO A 122 -12.52 1.96 4.84
CA PRO A 122 -13.46 2.18 5.95
C PRO A 122 -12.78 2.72 7.19
N ASP A 123 -11.54 2.32 7.48
CA ASP A 123 -10.87 2.55 8.75
C ASP A 123 -9.54 3.30 8.68
N GLN A 124 -9.05 3.65 7.50
CA GLN A 124 -7.81 4.41 7.35
C GLN A 124 -7.83 5.72 8.13
N PHE A 125 -6.70 6.07 8.75
CA PHE A 125 -6.57 7.21 9.66
C PHE A 125 -6.46 8.55 8.93
N GLY A 126 -7.32 8.74 7.92
CA GLY A 126 -7.41 9.86 7.03
C GLY A 126 -7.03 9.51 5.60
N ASN A 127 -7.41 10.40 4.65
CA ASN A 127 -7.26 10.15 3.23
C ASN A 127 -6.64 11.36 2.54
N ILE A 128 -5.61 11.15 1.72
CA ILE A 128 -4.86 12.20 1.02
C ILE A 128 -5.66 12.76 -0.15
N SER A 129 -5.51 14.05 -0.44
CA SER A 129 -6.22 14.74 -1.54
C SER A 129 -5.82 14.24 -2.93
N GLN A 130 -4.74 13.49 -3.08
CA GLN A 130 -4.32 12.89 -4.34
C GLN A 130 -5.04 11.55 -4.64
N LEU A 131 -5.77 10.99 -3.69
CA LEU A 131 -6.39 9.68 -3.85
C LEU A 131 -7.41 9.60 -5.01
N PRO A 132 -8.27 10.62 -5.28
CA PRO A 132 -9.12 10.62 -6.46
C PRO A 132 -8.34 10.45 -7.77
N GLN A 133 -7.22 11.15 -7.95
CA GLN A 133 -6.33 11.01 -9.11
C GLN A 133 -5.73 9.60 -9.21
N ILE A 134 -5.23 9.06 -8.11
CA ILE A 134 -4.64 7.71 -8.09
C ILE A 134 -5.70 6.69 -8.50
N LEU A 135 -6.90 6.74 -7.92
CA LEU A 135 -8.00 5.81 -8.23
C LEU A 135 -8.46 5.92 -9.67
N ASP A 136 -8.58 7.15 -10.21
CA ASP A 136 -8.98 7.41 -11.60
C ASP A 136 -8.04 6.73 -12.61
N ASN A 137 -6.73 6.73 -12.35
CA ASN A 137 -5.75 6.03 -13.17
C ASN A 137 -5.95 4.49 -13.20
N PHE A 138 -6.72 3.94 -12.27
CA PHE A 138 -7.14 2.54 -12.24
C PHE A 138 -8.58 2.33 -12.73
N GLY A 139 -9.24 3.39 -13.23
CA GLY A 139 -10.63 3.36 -13.69
C GLY A 139 -11.64 3.30 -12.54
N ILE A 140 -11.29 3.82 -11.37
CA ILE A 140 -12.13 3.85 -10.16
C ILE A 140 -12.53 5.29 -9.89
N HIS A 141 -13.81 5.63 -10.12
CA HIS A 141 -14.34 7.00 -10.02
C HIS A 141 -15.22 7.19 -8.77
N ASN A 142 -15.02 6.38 -7.76
CA ASN A 142 -15.78 6.42 -6.51
C ASN A 142 -14.87 6.16 -5.31
N PHE A 143 -15.32 6.60 -4.12
CA PHE A 143 -14.59 6.36 -2.89
C PHE A 143 -15.54 6.26 -1.69
N ILE A 144 -15.55 5.12 -1.01
CA ILE A 144 -16.32 4.88 0.22
C ILE A 144 -15.33 4.88 1.39
N PHE A 145 -15.60 5.68 2.43
CA PHE A 145 -14.67 5.84 3.54
C PHE A 145 -15.39 6.12 4.87
N GLY A 146 -14.69 5.83 5.98
CA GLY A 146 -15.23 6.05 7.33
C GLY A 146 -14.71 7.32 8.00
N ARG A 147 -13.42 7.58 7.94
CA ARG A 147 -12.76 8.63 8.73
C ARG A 147 -12.33 9.81 7.89
N GLY A 148 -12.29 10.99 8.51
CA GLY A 148 -11.54 12.12 7.99
C GLY A 148 -12.37 13.32 7.52
N PHE A 149 -13.67 13.18 7.24
CA PHE A 149 -14.48 14.27 6.75
C PHE A 149 -14.66 15.36 7.81
N SER A 150 -14.51 16.62 7.40
CA SER A 150 -14.91 17.80 8.20
C SER A 150 -14.96 19.03 7.32
N GLU A 151 -16.04 19.77 7.44
CA GLU A 151 -16.16 21.12 6.90
C GLU A 151 -16.60 22.08 7.99
N TYR A 152 -16.11 23.32 7.91
CA TYR A 152 -16.45 24.40 8.82
C TYR A 152 -16.92 25.61 8.05
N TYR A 153 -17.83 26.37 8.67
CA TYR A 153 -18.26 27.68 8.16
C TYR A 153 -18.26 28.69 9.30
N ARG A 154 -18.30 29.96 8.97
CA ARG A 154 -18.57 31.02 9.95
C ARG A 154 -20.04 31.39 9.90
N ASP A 155 -20.67 31.39 11.06
CA ASP A 155 -22.03 31.85 11.20
C ASP A 155 -22.13 33.42 11.09
N ALA A 156 -23.33 33.96 11.21
CA ALA A 156 -23.58 35.38 11.11
C ALA A 156 -22.86 36.23 12.19
N GLU A 157 -22.56 35.60 13.33
CA GLU A 157 -21.81 36.16 14.45
C GLU A 157 -20.29 36.00 14.29
N GLY A 158 -19.82 35.39 13.18
CA GLY A 158 -18.42 35.14 12.89
C GLY A 158 -17.82 33.97 13.64
N LYS A 159 -18.61 33.19 14.40
CA LYS A 159 -18.17 32.00 15.13
C LYS A 159 -18.01 30.83 14.16
N VAL A 160 -16.92 30.07 14.36
CA VAL A 160 -16.69 28.87 13.56
C VAL A 160 -17.66 27.78 13.99
N GLN A 161 -18.47 27.36 13.04
CA GLN A 161 -19.42 26.25 13.20
C GLN A 161 -18.99 25.10 12.30
N ARG A 162 -19.32 23.89 12.70
CA ARG A 162 -19.14 22.71 11.88
C ARG A 162 -20.35 22.46 11.00
N LYS A 163 -20.09 22.14 9.75
CA LYS A 163 -21.11 21.67 8.81
C LYS A 163 -21.32 20.16 9.01
N PRO A 164 -22.56 19.70 9.11
CA PRO A 164 -22.83 18.25 9.11
C PRO A 164 -22.26 17.59 7.88
N SER A 165 -21.73 16.36 8.07
CA SER A 165 -21.15 15.60 6.99
C SER A 165 -22.22 15.08 6.02
N PRO A 166 -22.10 15.27 4.71
CA PRO A 166 -22.98 14.63 3.74
C PRO A 166 -22.73 13.12 3.67
N THR A 167 -23.75 12.36 3.29
CA THR A 167 -23.59 10.94 2.98
C THR A 167 -22.90 10.77 1.62
N GLU A 168 -23.35 11.54 0.62
CA GLU A 168 -22.80 11.54 -0.73
C GLU A 168 -22.30 12.94 -1.08
N PHE A 169 -21.12 13.01 -1.73
CA PHE A 169 -20.55 14.27 -2.23
C PHE A 169 -19.56 14.00 -3.36
N ILE A 170 -19.14 15.03 -4.07
CA ILE A 170 -18.04 14.97 -5.02
C ILE A 170 -16.74 15.30 -4.29
N TRP A 171 -15.81 14.37 -4.25
CA TRP A 171 -14.46 14.62 -3.75
C TRP A 171 -13.55 14.97 -4.91
N LYS A 172 -13.03 16.19 -4.89
CA LYS A 172 -12.14 16.69 -5.92
C LYS A 172 -10.69 16.61 -5.45
N GLY A 173 -9.90 15.88 -6.21
CA GLY A 173 -8.48 15.70 -5.97
C GLY A 173 -7.64 16.96 -6.20
N ALA A 174 -6.37 16.89 -5.79
CA ALA A 174 -5.43 18.01 -5.91
C ALA A 174 -5.19 18.45 -7.36
N ASP A 175 -5.36 17.57 -8.34
CA ASP A 175 -5.24 17.85 -9.78
C ASP A 175 -6.58 18.23 -10.45
N GLY A 176 -7.66 18.24 -9.69
CA GLY A 176 -9.02 18.50 -10.17
C GLY A 176 -9.83 17.27 -10.56
N THR A 177 -9.27 16.06 -10.49
CA THR A 177 -9.99 14.80 -10.70
C THR A 177 -11.13 14.66 -9.69
N GLU A 178 -12.30 14.24 -10.15
CA GLU A 178 -13.50 14.09 -9.31
C GLU A 178 -13.86 12.61 -9.08
N ALA A 179 -14.23 12.30 -7.86
CA ALA A 179 -14.77 10.99 -7.47
C ALA A 179 -16.08 11.13 -6.71
N LEU A 180 -17.06 10.25 -6.98
CA LEU A 180 -18.23 10.12 -6.12
C LEU A 180 -17.82 9.57 -4.77
N ALA A 181 -17.84 10.40 -3.73
CA ALA A 181 -17.51 9.98 -2.38
C ALA A 181 -18.77 9.61 -1.58
N ILE A 182 -18.69 8.53 -0.84
CA ILE A 182 -19.74 8.03 0.06
C ILE A 182 -19.14 7.92 1.46
N HIS A 183 -19.64 8.71 2.37
CA HIS A 183 -19.18 8.76 3.75
C HIS A 183 -19.99 7.80 4.63
N LEU A 184 -19.31 6.87 5.29
CA LEU A 184 -19.89 5.95 6.27
C LEU A 184 -20.19 6.70 7.59
N ARG A 185 -21.10 7.68 7.54
CA ARG A 185 -21.44 8.58 8.66
C ARG A 185 -21.84 7.83 9.92
N HIS A 186 -22.49 6.68 9.76
CA HIS A 186 -22.96 5.84 10.84
C HIS A 186 -22.05 4.62 11.04
N TRP A 187 -20.80 4.72 10.58
CA TRP A 187 -19.76 3.73 10.67
C TRP A 187 -19.99 2.47 9.80
N TYR A 188 -18.94 1.67 9.65
CA TYR A 188 -18.99 0.43 8.85
C TYR A 188 -19.53 -0.78 9.64
N ASN A 189 -20.17 -0.54 10.79
CA ASN A 189 -20.87 -1.56 11.58
C ASN A 189 -22.30 -1.16 11.96
N ASN A 190 -22.88 -0.19 11.26
CA ASN A 190 -24.21 0.34 11.59
C ASN A 190 -25.36 -0.68 11.45
N ALA A 191 -25.09 -1.87 10.94
CA ALA A 191 -26.00 -3.03 10.91
C ALA A 191 -25.21 -4.31 11.20
N GLN A 192 -24.26 -4.25 12.13
CA GLN A 192 -23.24 -5.26 12.41
C GLN A 192 -23.80 -6.70 12.45
N ARG A 193 -24.98 -6.88 13.07
CA ARG A 193 -25.67 -8.16 13.12
C ARG A 193 -27.16 -7.96 13.33
N PHE A 194 -27.98 -8.53 12.47
CA PHE A 194 -29.43 -8.53 12.64
C PHE A 194 -29.85 -9.58 13.67
N SER A 195 -30.84 -9.22 14.50
CA SER A 195 -31.44 -10.14 15.47
C SER A 195 -32.26 -11.21 14.74
N ALA A 196 -32.21 -12.45 15.23
CA ALA A 196 -33.14 -13.51 14.78
C ALA A 196 -34.60 -13.23 15.21
N ASP A 197 -34.82 -12.37 16.19
CA ASP A 197 -36.12 -11.81 16.55
C ASP A 197 -36.51 -10.74 15.52
N ILE A 198 -37.47 -11.03 14.68
CA ILE A 198 -37.85 -10.18 13.54
C ILE A 198 -38.39 -8.82 13.96
N ASP A 199 -39.11 -8.75 15.11
CA ASP A 199 -39.59 -7.48 15.62
C ASP A 199 -38.46 -6.57 16.07
N LYS A 200 -37.39 -7.13 16.67
CA LYS A 200 -36.18 -6.37 17.00
C LYS A 200 -35.41 -5.97 15.76
N ALA A 201 -35.27 -6.87 14.78
CA ALA A 201 -34.60 -6.56 13.53
C ALA A 201 -35.33 -5.44 12.77
N TYR A 202 -36.65 -5.48 12.67
CA TYR A 202 -37.46 -4.44 12.05
C TYR A 202 -37.32 -3.08 12.76
N LYS A 203 -37.46 -3.04 14.10
CA LYS A 203 -37.28 -1.81 14.88
C LYS A 203 -35.86 -1.23 14.74
N TYR A 204 -34.88 -2.11 14.59
CA TYR A 204 -33.51 -1.67 14.36
C TYR A 204 -33.36 -0.98 13.01
N VAL A 205 -33.94 -1.54 11.93
CA VAL A 205 -33.97 -0.91 10.59
C VAL A 205 -34.66 0.45 10.66
N GLU A 206 -35.82 0.57 11.32
CA GLU A 206 -36.51 1.85 11.53
C GLU A 206 -35.63 2.88 12.26
N SER A 207 -34.90 2.45 13.30
CA SER A 207 -34.02 3.33 14.07
C SER A 207 -32.84 3.84 13.24
N ILE A 208 -32.25 2.98 12.40
CA ILE A 208 -31.18 3.40 11.48
C ILE A 208 -31.75 4.35 10.41
N ALA A 209 -32.90 4.05 9.84
CA ALA A 209 -33.55 4.89 8.84
C ALA A 209 -33.75 6.31 9.33
N ALA A 210 -34.11 6.49 10.61
CA ALA A 210 -34.27 7.80 11.21
C ALA A 210 -32.93 8.59 11.27
N CYS A 211 -31.78 7.93 11.36
CA CYS A 211 -30.47 8.59 11.35
C CYS A 211 -30.13 9.18 9.96
N PHE A 212 -30.66 8.60 8.89
CA PHE A 212 -30.48 9.09 7.52
C PHE A 212 -31.55 10.11 7.08
N ASP A 213 -32.61 10.28 7.87
CA ASP A 213 -33.72 11.18 7.52
C ASP A 213 -33.38 12.64 7.80
N ASN A 214 -32.51 13.21 6.95
CA ASN A 214 -32.03 14.58 7.05
C ASN A 214 -31.57 15.13 5.69
N GLU A 215 -31.34 16.44 5.61
CA GLU A 215 -30.94 17.18 4.42
C GLU A 215 -29.53 16.83 3.87
N PHE A 216 -28.75 15.99 4.58
CA PHE A 216 -27.40 15.60 4.20
C PHE A 216 -27.33 14.19 3.60
N THR A 217 -28.48 13.55 3.38
CA THR A 217 -28.63 12.28 2.66
C THR A 217 -29.34 12.59 1.34
N PHE A 218 -28.63 12.37 0.23
CA PHE A 218 -29.07 12.86 -1.09
C PHE A 218 -29.77 11.79 -1.92
N THR A 219 -29.65 10.51 -1.53
CA THR A 219 -30.23 9.40 -2.27
C THR A 219 -31.12 8.52 -1.38
N PRO A 220 -32.08 7.77 -1.96
CA PRO A 220 -32.93 6.87 -1.19
C PRO A 220 -32.20 5.57 -0.78
N TYR A 221 -30.97 5.35 -1.22
CA TYR A 221 -30.19 4.14 -0.96
C TYR A 221 -29.44 4.26 0.37
N LEU A 222 -29.95 3.60 1.40
CA LEU A 222 -29.39 3.65 2.75
C LEU A 222 -28.46 2.46 2.96
N LEU A 223 -27.18 2.74 3.21
CA LEU A 223 -26.14 1.74 3.35
C LEU A 223 -26.14 1.14 4.76
N LEU A 224 -26.42 -0.15 4.87
CA LEU A 224 -26.43 -0.94 6.09
C LEU A 224 -25.28 -1.93 6.08
N MET A 225 -24.26 -1.67 6.88
CA MET A 225 -23.04 -2.45 6.93
C MET A 225 -23.16 -3.59 7.96
N ASN A 226 -23.44 -4.81 7.44
CA ASN A 226 -23.61 -6.02 8.23
C ASN A 226 -22.27 -6.74 8.40
N GLY A 227 -21.50 -6.26 9.35
CA GLY A 227 -20.17 -6.73 9.70
C GLY A 227 -19.44 -5.73 10.55
N VAL A 228 -18.24 -6.06 10.96
CA VAL A 228 -17.23 -5.25 11.66
C VAL A 228 -15.90 -6.00 11.64
N ASP A 229 -14.89 -5.52 12.38
CA ASP A 229 -13.56 -6.09 12.48
C ASP A 229 -13.59 -7.59 12.79
N HIS A 230 -13.03 -8.39 11.87
CA HIS A 230 -12.89 -9.84 11.99
C HIS A 230 -14.19 -10.60 12.25
N LEU A 231 -15.35 -10.01 11.92
CA LEU A 231 -16.64 -10.66 12.12
C LEU A 231 -16.90 -11.68 11.00
N GLU A 232 -17.40 -12.85 11.42
CA GLU A 232 -17.81 -13.90 10.51
C GLU A 232 -19.14 -13.59 9.82
N PRO A 233 -19.38 -14.12 8.60
CA PRO A 233 -20.63 -13.92 7.88
C PRO A 233 -21.85 -14.41 8.67
N GLN A 234 -22.93 -13.63 8.63
CA GLN A 234 -24.19 -13.97 9.29
C GLN A 234 -24.99 -14.95 8.43
N ALA A 235 -25.00 -16.23 8.79
CA ALA A 235 -25.58 -17.30 7.98
C ALA A 235 -27.13 -17.19 7.82
N ASP A 236 -27.80 -16.63 8.83
CA ASP A 236 -29.27 -16.44 8.85
C ASP A 236 -29.71 -15.06 8.33
N LEU A 237 -28.83 -14.31 7.68
CA LEU A 237 -29.12 -12.95 7.20
C LEU A 237 -30.29 -12.93 6.21
N LEU A 238 -30.22 -13.71 5.13
CA LEU A 238 -31.26 -13.67 4.06
C LEU A 238 -32.67 -14.01 4.55
N PRO A 239 -32.89 -15.07 5.35
CA PRO A 239 -34.18 -15.31 5.97
C PRO A 239 -34.69 -14.14 6.82
N ILE A 240 -33.80 -13.51 7.62
CA ILE A 240 -34.18 -12.36 8.45
C ILE A 240 -34.59 -11.17 7.56
N LEU A 241 -33.81 -10.83 6.54
CA LEU A 241 -34.16 -9.73 5.63
C LEU A 241 -35.51 -9.99 4.91
N HIS A 242 -35.78 -11.23 4.50
CA HIS A 242 -37.06 -11.60 3.89
C HIS A 242 -38.24 -11.35 4.84
N GLU A 243 -38.12 -11.72 6.12
CA GLU A 243 -39.19 -11.48 7.10
C GLU A 243 -39.33 -10.01 7.48
N VAL A 244 -38.23 -9.26 7.57
CA VAL A 244 -38.22 -7.79 7.80
C VAL A 244 -38.91 -7.08 6.62
N GLN A 245 -38.64 -7.49 5.36
CA GLN A 245 -39.29 -6.93 4.17
C GLN A 245 -40.83 -6.97 4.25
N LYS A 246 -41.41 -8.04 4.82
CA LYS A 246 -42.86 -8.17 4.97
C LYS A 246 -43.50 -7.16 5.94
N LYS A 247 -42.68 -6.56 6.81
CA LYS A 247 -43.06 -5.56 7.80
C LYS A 247 -42.85 -4.12 7.35
N LEU A 248 -42.02 -3.92 6.33
CA LEU A 248 -41.76 -2.59 5.77
C LEU A 248 -42.96 -2.03 5.02
N PRO A 249 -43.12 -0.71 4.92
CA PRO A 249 -44.07 -0.07 4.01
C PRO A 249 -43.94 -0.59 2.57
N GLU A 250 -45.03 -0.62 1.81
CA GLU A 250 -45.03 -1.13 0.42
C GLU A 250 -44.07 -0.41 -0.52
N ASP A 251 -43.74 0.83 -0.21
CA ASP A 251 -42.79 1.68 -0.97
C ASP A 251 -41.35 1.61 -0.47
N GLU A 252 -41.02 0.80 0.54
CA GLU A 252 -39.72 0.57 1.04
C GLU A 252 -39.20 -0.86 0.73
N ALA A 253 -37.87 -0.99 0.56
CA ALA A 253 -37.26 -2.28 0.26
C ALA A 253 -36.01 -2.50 1.11
N ILE A 254 -35.80 -3.76 1.56
CA ILE A 254 -34.55 -4.19 2.21
C ILE A 254 -34.04 -5.45 1.51
N MET A 255 -32.77 -5.44 1.14
CA MET A 255 -32.14 -6.61 0.51
C MET A 255 -30.62 -6.59 0.69
N GLN A 256 -30.02 -7.74 0.56
CA GLN A 256 -28.57 -7.81 0.45
C GLN A 256 -28.12 -7.23 -0.89
N TYR A 257 -27.09 -6.37 -0.83
CA TYR A 257 -26.48 -5.73 -1.99
C TYR A 257 -25.04 -6.16 -2.16
N ASN A 258 -24.56 -6.08 -3.41
CA ASN A 258 -23.15 -5.98 -3.72
C ASN A 258 -22.76 -4.51 -3.69
N MET A 259 -21.59 -4.17 -3.13
CA MET A 259 -21.18 -2.77 -2.98
C MET A 259 -20.98 -2.05 -4.33
N ASP A 260 -20.53 -2.76 -5.37
CA ASP A 260 -20.46 -2.22 -6.75
C ASP A 260 -21.85 -1.79 -7.25
N ASP A 261 -22.86 -2.61 -6.98
CA ASP A 261 -24.22 -2.35 -7.44
C ASP A 261 -24.87 -1.23 -6.62
N TYR A 262 -24.52 -1.12 -5.34
CA TYR A 262 -24.90 0.03 -4.51
C TYR A 262 -24.34 1.36 -5.06
N VAL A 263 -23.03 1.42 -5.34
CA VAL A 263 -22.41 2.62 -5.92
C VAL A 263 -23.03 2.99 -7.25
N LYS A 264 -23.27 2.02 -8.13
CA LYS A 264 -23.95 2.24 -9.42
C LYS A 264 -25.37 2.76 -9.25
N ALA A 265 -26.11 2.26 -8.26
CA ALA A 265 -27.47 2.72 -7.97
C ALA A 265 -27.47 4.16 -7.49
N VAL A 266 -26.55 4.53 -6.60
CA VAL A 266 -26.35 5.91 -6.11
C VAL A 266 -25.98 6.83 -7.27
N ASP A 267 -24.95 6.52 -8.04
CA ASP A 267 -24.48 7.32 -9.18
C ASP A 267 -25.58 7.53 -10.22
N LYS A 268 -26.27 6.45 -10.58
CA LYS A 268 -27.41 6.50 -11.51
C LYS A 268 -28.51 7.41 -11.00
N PHE A 269 -28.90 7.29 -9.73
CA PHE A 269 -29.95 8.13 -9.15
C PHE A 269 -29.58 9.61 -9.15
N VAL A 270 -28.34 9.93 -8.75
CA VAL A 270 -27.82 11.30 -8.76
C VAL A 270 -27.91 11.91 -10.16
N LYS A 271 -27.48 11.18 -11.18
CA LYS A 271 -27.50 11.61 -12.59
C LYS A 271 -28.92 11.75 -13.15
N GLU A 272 -29.77 10.77 -12.95
CA GLU A 272 -31.14 10.77 -13.49
C GLU A 272 -32.05 11.83 -12.87
N ASN A 273 -31.79 12.23 -11.62
CA ASN A 273 -32.56 13.26 -10.92
C ASN A 273 -31.87 14.62 -10.86
N ASP A 274 -30.77 14.82 -11.58
CA ASP A 274 -29.94 16.06 -11.59
C ASP A 274 -29.61 16.58 -10.18
N ILE A 275 -29.29 15.66 -9.25
CA ILE A 275 -28.95 16.00 -7.87
C ILE A 275 -27.61 16.75 -7.84
N LYS A 276 -27.60 17.94 -7.28
CA LYS A 276 -26.36 18.70 -7.07
C LYS A 276 -25.73 18.32 -5.75
N LEU A 277 -24.76 17.40 -5.80
CA LEU A 277 -24.00 17.00 -4.64
C LEU A 277 -23.05 18.12 -4.19
N PRO A 278 -22.80 18.28 -2.88
CA PRO A 278 -21.75 19.18 -2.41
C PRO A 278 -20.37 18.71 -2.91
N VAL A 279 -19.45 19.66 -3.06
CA VAL A 279 -18.06 19.40 -3.47
C VAL A 279 -17.13 19.62 -2.30
N HIS A 280 -16.18 18.71 -2.10
CA HIS A 280 -15.10 18.81 -1.12
C HIS A 280 -13.74 18.70 -1.85
N GLU A 281 -12.83 19.64 -1.61
CA GLU A 281 -11.56 19.76 -2.36
C GLU A 281 -10.31 19.47 -1.53
N ASN A 282 -10.43 19.20 -0.22
CA ASN A 282 -9.29 19.05 0.67
C ASN A 282 -9.04 17.59 1.07
N GLU A 283 -7.95 17.38 1.81
CA GLU A 283 -7.68 16.12 2.48
C GLU A 283 -8.80 15.75 3.46
N LEU A 284 -9.10 14.48 3.56
CA LEU A 284 -10.02 13.94 4.55
C LEU A 284 -9.21 13.55 5.80
N ARG A 285 -8.91 14.52 6.67
CA ARG A 285 -7.99 14.37 7.81
C ARG A 285 -8.53 14.94 9.12
N SER A 286 -9.82 14.91 9.31
CA SER A 286 -10.44 15.36 10.58
C SER A 286 -10.79 14.16 11.46
N GLY A 287 -10.44 14.22 12.73
CA GLY A 287 -10.85 13.28 13.76
C GLY A 287 -12.13 13.69 14.48
N HIS A 288 -13.01 14.47 13.84
CA HIS A 288 -14.17 15.00 14.54
C HIS A 288 -15.34 14.01 14.63
N ASP A 289 -15.72 13.35 13.53
CA ASP A 289 -16.79 12.34 13.55
C ASP A 289 -16.26 11.03 14.07
N TRP A 290 -15.13 10.61 13.51
CA TRP A 290 -14.42 9.39 13.88
C TRP A 290 -12.95 9.70 14.04
N GLU A 291 -12.35 9.23 15.13
CA GLU A 291 -10.94 9.48 15.45
C GLU A 291 -10.01 9.01 14.31
N ILE A 292 -9.05 9.87 13.92
CA ILE A 292 -8.00 9.53 12.95
C ILE A 292 -6.67 9.17 13.62
N LEU A 293 -6.67 8.88 14.89
CA LEU A 293 -5.53 8.42 15.70
C LEU A 293 -4.24 9.24 15.43
N LYS A 294 -4.29 10.55 15.58
CA LYS A 294 -3.20 11.49 15.26
C LYS A 294 -1.84 11.15 15.87
N GLY A 295 -1.82 10.48 17.05
CA GLY A 295 -0.60 10.05 17.72
C GLY A 295 0.18 8.95 16.97
N THR A 296 -0.42 8.29 16.00
CA THR A 296 0.20 7.23 15.22
C THR A 296 1.36 7.70 14.35
N PHE A 297 1.40 8.98 13.98
CA PHE A 297 2.55 9.56 13.26
C PHE A 297 3.86 9.54 14.06
N SER A 298 3.78 9.64 15.38
CA SER A 298 4.95 9.64 16.28
C SER A 298 5.16 8.32 17.01
N SER A 299 4.16 7.45 17.04
CA SER A 299 4.26 6.14 17.67
C SER A 299 5.29 5.27 16.92
N ARG A 300 6.17 4.57 17.68
CA ARG A 300 7.18 3.65 17.10
C ARG A 300 7.90 4.24 15.90
N HIS A 301 8.45 5.45 16.08
CA HIS A 301 9.06 6.24 15.00
C HIS A 301 10.12 5.47 14.21
N TYR A 302 10.82 4.52 14.83
CA TYR A 302 11.80 3.66 14.17
C TYR A 302 11.21 2.86 12.99
N LEU A 303 9.93 2.46 13.05
CA LEU A 303 9.24 1.80 11.93
C LEU A 303 9.03 2.76 10.76
N LYS A 304 8.69 4.04 11.03
CA LYS A 304 8.54 5.05 9.99
C LYS A 304 9.88 5.33 9.30
N VAL A 305 10.97 5.39 10.07
CA VAL A 305 12.33 5.53 9.52
C VAL A 305 12.70 4.33 8.65
N ALA A 306 12.42 3.11 9.10
CA ALA A 306 12.67 1.90 8.32
C ALA A 306 11.82 1.88 7.04
N ASN A 307 10.55 2.30 7.13
CA ASN A 307 9.64 2.39 5.98
C ASN A 307 10.17 3.37 4.92
N VAL A 308 10.53 4.59 5.32
CA VAL A 308 11.08 5.60 4.38
C VAL A 308 12.36 5.08 3.72
N LYS A 309 13.25 4.43 4.48
CA LYS A 309 14.47 3.83 3.90
C LYS A 309 14.16 2.74 2.89
N ALA A 310 13.20 1.86 3.18
CA ALA A 310 12.80 0.78 2.28
C ALA A 310 12.12 1.32 1.01
N GLN A 311 11.23 2.31 1.14
CA GLN A 311 10.62 3.02 0.01
C GLN A 311 11.70 3.69 -0.86
N THR A 312 12.62 4.45 -0.26
CA THR A 312 13.72 5.09 -0.97
C THR A 312 14.57 4.07 -1.72
N LEU A 313 14.90 2.94 -1.09
CA LEU A 313 15.70 1.88 -1.73
C LEU A 313 15.00 1.33 -2.98
N LEU A 314 13.71 1.06 -2.90
CA LEU A 314 12.94 0.52 -4.04
C LEU A 314 12.64 1.58 -5.09
N GLU A 315 12.03 2.70 -4.69
CA GLU A 315 11.47 3.72 -5.58
C GLU A 315 12.55 4.59 -6.24
N ASN A 316 13.56 4.99 -5.46
CA ASN A 316 14.52 6.00 -5.90
C ASN A 316 15.90 5.43 -6.23
N VAL A 317 16.16 4.17 -5.87
CA VAL A 317 17.46 3.56 -6.10
C VAL A 317 17.35 2.36 -7.03
N LEU A 318 16.68 1.27 -6.63
CA LEU A 318 16.73 0.02 -7.38
C LEU A 318 16.01 0.09 -8.72
N GLU A 319 14.76 0.55 -8.76
CA GLU A 319 14.02 0.61 -10.03
C GLU A 319 14.66 1.57 -11.04
N PRO A 320 15.06 2.80 -10.66
CA PRO A 320 15.80 3.65 -11.59
C PRO A 320 17.13 3.05 -12.01
N LEU A 321 17.92 2.47 -11.12
CA LEU A 321 19.20 1.84 -11.43
C LEU A 321 19.06 0.77 -12.51
N TYR A 322 18.14 -0.16 -12.32
CA TYR A 322 17.94 -1.25 -13.27
C TYR A 322 17.30 -0.78 -14.59
N THR A 323 16.45 0.24 -14.56
CA THR A 323 15.93 0.89 -15.77
C THR A 323 17.05 1.58 -16.57
N MET A 324 18.01 2.22 -15.88
CA MET A 324 19.17 2.83 -16.52
C MET A 324 20.05 1.76 -17.20
N LEU A 325 20.33 0.65 -16.52
CA LEU A 325 21.12 -0.46 -17.06
C LEU A 325 20.47 -1.06 -18.32
N GLU A 326 19.16 -1.26 -18.30
CA GLU A 326 18.43 -1.79 -19.45
C GLU A 326 18.47 -0.83 -20.64
N LYS A 327 18.29 0.48 -20.39
CA LYS A 327 18.43 1.52 -21.44
C LYS A 327 19.85 1.65 -21.98
N ASP A 328 20.87 1.37 -21.17
CA ASP A 328 22.28 1.41 -21.56
C ASP A 328 22.71 0.17 -22.38
N GLY A 329 21.77 -0.69 -22.74
CA GLY A 329 21.96 -1.83 -23.64
C GLY A 329 22.07 -3.20 -22.96
N MET A 330 21.74 -3.29 -21.67
CA MET A 330 21.65 -4.56 -20.94
C MET A 330 20.23 -5.13 -20.98
N GLU A 331 19.73 -5.39 -22.19
CA GLU A 331 18.37 -5.90 -22.41
C GLU A 331 18.07 -7.15 -21.58
N GLY A 332 16.91 -7.18 -20.90
CA GLY A 332 16.47 -8.29 -20.05
C GLY A 332 17.18 -8.38 -18.70
N PHE A 333 17.95 -7.36 -18.33
CA PHE A 333 18.65 -7.31 -17.03
C PHE A 333 17.77 -6.79 -15.88
N TYR A 334 16.60 -6.18 -16.18
CA TYR A 334 15.67 -5.70 -15.16
C TYR A 334 15.08 -6.87 -14.35
N PRO A 335 15.35 -6.97 -13.04
CA PRO A 335 15.00 -8.14 -12.23
C PRO A 335 13.56 -8.07 -11.71
N TYR A 336 12.59 -8.04 -12.62
CA TYR A 336 11.17 -7.78 -12.32
C TYR A 336 10.65 -8.63 -11.15
N ASP A 337 10.79 -9.95 -11.22
CA ASP A 337 10.24 -10.85 -10.19
C ASP A 337 10.88 -10.62 -8.81
N ARG A 338 12.17 -10.27 -8.78
CA ARG A 338 12.90 -9.98 -7.55
C ARG A 338 12.45 -8.66 -6.93
N LEU A 339 12.23 -7.64 -7.75
CA LEU A 339 11.69 -6.35 -7.29
C LEU A 339 10.27 -6.50 -6.76
N ILE A 340 9.40 -7.24 -7.46
CA ILE A 340 8.03 -7.53 -7.01
C ILE A 340 8.03 -8.30 -5.70
N TYR A 341 8.92 -9.29 -5.52
CA TYR A 341 9.07 -10.00 -4.25
C TYR A 341 9.39 -9.03 -3.10
N THR A 342 10.34 -8.11 -3.32
CA THR A 342 10.75 -7.13 -2.31
C THR A 342 9.64 -6.11 -2.05
N TRP A 343 8.95 -5.64 -3.11
CA TRP A 343 7.77 -4.78 -2.98
C TRP A 343 6.67 -5.42 -2.15
N LYS A 344 6.34 -6.68 -2.38
CA LYS A 344 5.30 -7.38 -1.61
C LYS A 344 5.65 -7.48 -0.12
N ASN A 345 6.94 -7.70 0.21
CA ASN A 345 7.39 -7.66 1.61
C ASN A 345 7.23 -6.27 2.23
N LEU A 346 7.52 -5.20 1.47
CA LEU A 346 7.29 -3.83 1.93
C LEU A 346 5.79 -3.53 2.09
N LEU A 347 4.97 -3.84 1.10
CA LEU A 347 3.52 -3.62 1.15
C LEU A 347 2.89 -4.31 2.38
N ARG A 348 3.36 -5.49 2.76
CA ARG A 348 2.89 -6.23 3.94
C ARG A 348 3.21 -5.54 5.28
N ASN A 349 4.05 -4.48 5.28
CA ASN A 349 4.28 -3.60 6.43
C ASN A 349 3.37 -2.35 6.40
N HIS A 350 2.60 -2.13 5.34
CA HIS A 350 1.78 -0.95 5.11
C HIS A 350 0.34 -0.99 5.62
N PRO A 351 -0.27 -2.13 6.10
CA PRO A 351 -1.58 -2.04 6.73
C PRO A 351 -1.62 -0.91 7.74
N HIS A 352 -2.74 -0.21 7.83
CA HIS A 352 -2.85 1.00 8.64
C HIS A 352 -2.52 0.72 10.12
N ASP A 353 -2.92 -0.42 10.69
CA ASP A 353 -2.59 -0.82 12.05
C ASP A 353 -1.13 -1.25 12.26
N SER A 354 -0.48 -1.74 11.19
CA SER A 354 0.95 -2.07 11.24
C SER A 354 1.81 -0.81 11.17
N SER A 355 1.65 -0.02 10.10
CA SER A 355 2.49 1.16 9.84
C SER A 355 2.31 2.27 10.87
N CYS A 356 1.11 2.46 11.41
CA CYS A 356 0.83 3.45 12.45
C CYS A 356 1.48 3.10 13.82
N GLY A 357 1.79 1.83 14.07
CA GLY A 357 2.44 1.40 15.32
C GLY A 357 1.48 1.23 16.50
N CYS A 358 0.18 1.05 16.26
CA CYS A 358 -0.83 0.85 17.32
C CYS A 358 -1.05 -0.62 17.69
N SER A 359 -0.50 -1.55 16.93
CA SER A 359 -0.60 -2.99 17.14
C SER A 359 0.20 -3.48 18.35
N ARG A 360 0.08 -4.77 18.67
CA ARG A 360 0.87 -5.41 19.72
C ARG A 360 2.34 -5.47 19.36
N ASP A 361 3.21 -5.63 20.35
CA ASP A 361 4.67 -5.66 20.16
C ASP A 361 5.11 -6.76 19.21
N GLU A 362 4.48 -7.94 19.28
CA GLU A 362 4.80 -9.07 18.42
C GLU A 362 4.60 -8.77 16.93
N VAL A 363 3.57 -7.97 16.59
CA VAL A 363 3.33 -7.50 15.23
C VAL A 363 4.51 -6.64 14.76
N HIS A 364 4.95 -5.72 15.61
CA HIS A 364 6.04 -4.80 15.27
C HIS A 364 7.40 -5.50 15.17
N TYR A 365 7.66 -6.54 15.96
CA TYR A 365 8.84 -7.41 15.76
C TYR A 365 8.81 -8.12 14.41
N HIS A 366 7.64 -8.58 13.96
CA HIS A 366 7.51 -9.16 12.63
C HIS A 366 7.73 -8.13 11.52
N MET A 367 7.31 -6.86 11.74
CA MET A 367 7.60 -5.78 10.80
C MET A 367 9.09 -5.49 10.68
N GLU A 368 9.83 -5.44 11.82
CA GLU A 368 11.28 -5.26 11.82
C GLU A 368 11.99 -6.37 11.04
N ASN A 369 11.58 -7.62 11.22
CA ASN A 369 12.12 -8.74 10.45
C ASN A 369 11.86 -8.57 8.95
N ARG A 370 10.64 -8.18 8.53
CA ARG A 370 10.33 -7.90 7.12
C ARG A 370 11.18 -6.75 6.56
N TYR A 371 11.44 -5.69 7.35
CA TYR A 371 12.35 -4.62 6.93
C TYR A 371 13.79 -5.13 6.78
N SER A 372 14.28 -5.98 7.70
CA SER A 372 15.60 -6.62 7.57
C SER A 372 15.72 -7.40 6.27
N GLU A 373 14.75 -8.26 5.96
CA GLU A 373 14.69 -9.03 4.71
C GLU A 373 14.69 -8.12 3.46
N ILE A 374 13.96 -6.99 3.51
CA ILE A 374 13.94 -6.01 2.42
C ILE A 374 15.33 -5.40 2.21
N PHE A 375 16.01 -5.02 3.28
CA PHE A 375 17.34 -4.42 3.18
C PHE A 375 18.39 -5.43 2.75
N GLU A 376 18.38 -6.64 3.28
CA GLU A 376 19.31 -7.71 2.87
C GLU A 376 19.17 -7.99 1.38
N TYR A 377 17.94 -8.25 0.92
CA TYR A 377 17.67 -8.58 -0.48
C TYR A 377 17.91 -7.39 -1.42
N GLY A 378 17.42 -6.20 -1.02
CA GLY A 378 17.57 -4.99 -1.81
C GLY A 378 19.00 -4.50 -1.93
N ASN A 379 19.80 -4.59 -0.86
CA ASN A 379 21.22 -4.23 -0.89
C ASN A 379 22.04 -5.21 -1.77
N ASP A 380 21.70 -6.50 -1.79
CA ASP A 380 22.35 -7.42 -2.74
C ASP A 380 21.98 -7.08 -4.19
N LEU A 381 20.71 -6.71 -4.47
CA LEU A 381 20.33 -6.20 -5.78
C LEU A 381 21.10 -4.92 -6.14
N LEU A 382 21.20 -3.96 -5.21
CA LEU A 382 21.98 -2.74 -5.44
C LEU A 382 23.42 -3.07 -5.81
N ARG A 383 24.10 -3.90 -5.01
CA ARG A 383 25.48 -4.34 -5.27
C ARG A 383 25.61 -4.98 -6.65
N ARG A 384 24.70 -5.89 -7.04
CA ARG A 384 24.70 -6.55 -8.36
C ARG A 384 24.51 -5.55 -9.48
N GLY A 385 23.57 -4.61 -9.34
CA GLY A 385 23.34 -3.56 -10.33
C GLY A 385 24.54 -2.66 -10.53
N MET A 386 25.20 -2.23 -9.43
CA MET A 386 26.40 -1.37 -9.50
C MET A 386 27.60 -2.11 -10.11
N ILE A 387 27.80 -3.39 -9.79
CA ILE A 387 28.84 -4.22 -10.44
C ILE A 387 28.55 -4.37 -11.95
N ALA A 388 27.28 -4.57 -12.30
CA ALA A 388 26.90 -4.66 -13.71
C ALA A 388 27.17 -3.35 -14.47
N ALA A 389 26.86 -2.20 -13.87
CA ALA A 389 27.16 -0.88 -14.42
C ALA A 389 28.68 -0.71 -14.66
N ALA A 390 29.50 -1.05 -13.66
CA ALA A 390 30.96 -1.01 -13.80
C ALA A 390 31.45 -1.89 -14.94
N ASN A 391 31.03 -3.16 -14.98
CA ASN A 391 31.45 -4.12 -16.00
C ASN A 391 30.99 -3.77 -17.43
N HIS A 392 29.85 -3.08 -17.56
CA HIS A 392 29.34 -2.64 -18.87
C HIS A 392 30.10 -1.42 -19.40
N SER A 393 30.74 -0.65 -18.53
CA SER A 393 31.47 0.56 -18.87
C SER A 393 32.67 0.29 -19.78
N LYS A 394 32.94 1.22 -20.70
CA LYS A 394 34.17 1.24 -21.49
C LYS A 394 35.39 1.50 -20.63
N VAL A 395 35.26 2.34 -19.60
CA VAL A 395 36.33 2.73 -18.68
C VAL A 395 36.96 1.51 -18.04
N LEU A 396 36.15 0.61 -17.48
CA LEU A 396 36.67 -0.62 -16.86
C LEU A 396 37.37 -1.56 -17.88
N ARG A 397 36.93 -1.57 -19.14
CA ARG A 397 37.56 -2.40 -20.18
C ARG A 397 38.96 -1.90 -20.58
N GLU A 398 39.21 -0.61 -20.36
CA GLU A 398 40.48 0.07 -20.69
C GLU A 398 41.37 0.25 -19.45
N ALA A 399 40.84 0.01 -18.23
CA ALA A 399 41.58 0.10 -16.97
C ALA A 399 42.66 -1.00 -16.86
N SER A 400 43.73 -0.70 -16.14
CA SER A 400 44.76 -1.69 -15.77
C SER A 400 44.18 -2.71 -14.80
N LEU A 401 44.73 -3.92 -14.79
CA LEU A 401 44.37 -4.95 -13.79
C LEU A 401 44.72 -4.53 -12.34
N ASP A 402 45.57 -3.54 -12.19
CA ASP A 402 45.98 -3.00 -10.87
C ASP A 402 45.15 -1.79 -10.43
N ASP A 403 44.22 -1.30 -11.27
CA ASP A 403 43.34 -0.20 -10.96
C ASP A 403 42.08 -0.67 -10.22
N TYR A 404 41.61 0.18 -9.32
CA TYR A 404 40.31 0.02 -8.67
C TYR A 404 39.34 1.06 -9.23
N VAL A 405 38.07 0.81 -9.17
CA VAL A 405 37.04 1.73 -9.68
C VAL A 405 35.99 2.06 -8.65
N ILE A 406 35.51 3.30 -8.67
CA ILE A 406 34.30 3.74 -7.98
C ILE A 406 33.23 4.01 -9.04
N THR A 407 32.07 3.38 -8.91
CA THR A 407 30.91 3.67 -9.74
C THR A 407 29.90 4.47 -8.94
N VAL A 408 29.49 5.62 -9.47
CA VAL A 408 28.44 6.47 -8.90
C VAL A 408 27.27 6.51 -9.86
N ALA A 409 26.06 6.22 -9.38
CA ALA A 409 24.83 6.32 -10.13
C ALA A 409 24.02 7.54 -9.66
N ASN A 410 23.69 8.43 -10.58
CA ASN A 410 22.69 9.46 -10.35
C ASN A 410 21.31 8.93 -10.79
N THR A 411 20.50 8.51 -9.85
CA THR A 411 19.15 7.99 -10.08
C THR A 411 18.08 9.10 -10.03
N LEU A 412 18.48 10.36 -9.89
CA LEU A 412 17.58 11.51 -9.82
C LEU A 412 17.25 12.05 -11.21
N SER A 413 16.18 12.80 -11.32
CA SER A 413 15.77 13.51 -12.54
C SER A 413 16.48 14.86 -12.76
N SER A 414 17.44 15.18 -11.91
CA SER A 414 18.25 16.41 -11.97
C SER A 414 19.74 16.10 -11.94
N ASP A 415 20.55 17.02 -12.43
CA ASP A 415 22.01 16.94 -12.27
C ASP A 415 22.38 16.80 -10.80
N PHE A 416 23.36 15.99 -10.51
CA PHE A 416 24.03 15.93 -9.23
C PHE A 416 25.44 16.51 -9.37
N ASP A 417 25.77 17.48 -8.55
CA ASP A 417 27.13 18.05 -8.41
C ASP A 417 27.38 18.24 -6.91
N GLY A 418 28.13 17.35 -6.32
CA GLY A 418 28.24 17.34 -4.87
C GLY A 418 29.35 16.44 -4.34
N THR A 419 29.21 16.14 -3.07
CA THR A 419 30.10 15.20 -2.38
C THR A 419 29.36 13.92 -2.12
N THR A 420 29.99 12.79 -2.46
CA THR A 420 29.46 11.46 -2.15
C THR A 420 30.41 10.69 -1.24
N TYR A 421 29.84 9.75 -0.47
CA TYR A 421 30.59 8.78 0.30
C TYR A 421 30.92 7.56 -0.57
N ALA A 422 32.13 7.02 -0.40
CA ALA A 422 32.51 5.72 -0.95
C ALA A 422 33.35 4.94 0.06
N GLU A 423 33.18 3.62 0.09
CA GLU A 423 34.07 2.70 0.77
C GLU A 423 34.98 2.04 -0.27
N LEU A 424 36.27 2.25 -0.14
CA LEU A 424 37.27 1.56 -0.96
C LEU A 424 37.79 0.33 -0.23
N THR A 425 37.88 -0.78 -0.94
CA THR A 425 38.35 -2.04 -0.41
C THR A 425 39.54 -2.53 -1.19
N PHE A 426 40.69 -2.65 -0.51
CA PHE A 426 41.92 -3.18 -1.09
C PHE A 426 42.25 -4.53 -0.50
N ILE A 427 42.67 -5.49 -1.32
CA ILE A 427 43.09 -6.82 -0.85
C ILE A 427 44.36 -6.66 -0.01
N ARG A 428 44.40 -7.25 1.19
CA ARG A 428 45.57 -7.21 2.06
C ARG A 428 46.74 -7.93 1.38
N GLY A 429 47.89 -7.30 1.40
CA GLY A 429 49.07 -7.74 0.64
C GLY A 429 49.40 -6.81 -0.53
N ASP A 430 48.43 -5.98 -0.96
CA ASP A 430 48.66 -4.92 -1.92
C ASP A 430 49.24 -3.64 -1.28
N GLU A 431 49.35 -3.58 0.05
CA GLU A 431 49.84 -2.48 0.90
C GLU A 431 49.55 -1.08 0.32
N VAL A 432 48.27 -0.74 0.15
CA VAL A 432 47.87 0.57 -0.35
C VAL A 432 47.85 1.54 0.82
N ASN A 433 48.91 2.40 0.87
CA ASN A 433 49.04 3.45 1.87
C ASN A 433 48.58 4.82 1.33
N ASN A 434 48.56 4.97 0.00
CA ASN A 434 48.15 6.19 -0.66
C ASN A 434 47.53 5.87 -2.05
N PHE A 435 46.60 6.70 -2.47
CA PHE A 435 45.95 6.58 -3.77
C PHE A 435 45.45 7.94 -4.28
N GLU A 436 45.24 8.03 -5.57
CA GLU A 436 44.61 9.16 -6.25
C GLU A 436 43.36 8.69 -7.01
N ILE A 437 42.42 9.59 -7.14
CA ILE A 437 41.15 9.32 -7.83
C ILE A 437 41.06 10.22 -9.07
N PHE A 438 40.69 9.64 -10.21
CA PHE A 438 40.58 10.35 -11.47
C PHE A 438 39.20 10.10 -12.10
N ASP A 439 38.64 11.11 -12.77
CA ASP A 439 37.47 10.94 -13.62
C ASP A 439 37.84 10.25 -14.97
N GLU A 440 36.86 10.00 -15.80
CA GLU A 440 37.03 9.37 -17.12
C GLU A 440 37.85 10.20 -18.10
N GLN A 441 38.03 11.50 -17.85
CA GLN A 441 38.82 12.41 -18.63
C GLN A 441 40.27 12.54 -18.11
N GLY A 442 40.58 11.84 -17.02
CA GLY A 442 41.91 11.90 -16.36
C GLY A 442 42.10 13.10 -15.45
N ASN A 443 41.05 13.83 -15.09
CA ASN A 443 41.13 14.91 -14.12
C ASN A 443 41.17 14.33 -12.71
N LYS A 444 42.06 14.83 -11.88
CA LYS A 444 42.19 14.43 -10.47
C LYS A 444 40.98 14.91 -9.68
N ILE A 445 40.43 14.03 -8.87
CA ILE A 445 39.26 14.26 -8.02
C ILE A 445 39.72 14.52 -6.57
N ASP A 446 39.21 15.59 -5.98
CA ASP A 446 39.43 15.90 -4.57
C ASP A 446 38.64 14.96 -3.68
N PHE A 447 39.31 14.39 -2.67
CA PHE A 447 38.65 13.55 -1.67
C PHE A 447 39.27 13.73 -0.30
N ILE A 448 38.59 13.25 0.75
CA ILE A 448 39.06 13.18 2.12
C ILE A 448 38.83 11.76 2.61
N ALA A 449 39.90 11.09 3.04
CA ALA A 449 39.80 9.84 3.77
C ALA A 449 39.52 10.13 5.25
N THR A 450 38.45 9.56 5.77
CA THR A 450 38.01 9.79 7.16
C THR A 450 38.36 8.65 8.08
N ARG A 451 38.55 7.45 7.52
CA ARG A 451 38.86 6.24 8.27
C ARG A 451 39.65 5.26 7.40
N LYS A 452 40.65 4.61 8.01
CA LYS A 452 41.33 3.44 7.48
C LYS A 452 41.23 2.32 8.50
N TYR A 453 40.88 1.10 8.09
CA TYR A 453 40.73 -0.06 8.98
C TYR A 453 40.90 -1.38 8.24
N ASP A 454 41.31 -2.37 9.00
CA ASP A 454 41.39 -3.74 8.51
C ASP A 454 40.07 -4.46 8.73
N ASP A 455 39.66 -5.27 7.74
CA ASP A 455 38.44 -6.05 7.74
C ASP A 455 38.65 -7.33 6.92
N HIS A 456 37.61 -8.10 6.72
CA HIS A 456 37.56 -9.21 5.80
C HIS A 456 36.28 -9.16 4.97
N ILE A 457 36.33 -9.70 3.78
CA ILE A 457 35.16 -9.88 2.91
C ILE A 457 34.90 -11.35 2.66
N ASP A 458 33.64 -11.74 2.68
CA ASP A 458 33.22 -13.08 2.32
C ASP A 458 33.26 -13.26 0.81
N VAL A 459 33.84 -14.35 0.36
CA VAL A 459 33.90 -14.71 -1.05
C VAL A 459 33.05 -15.96 -1.27
N PHE A 460 32.03 -15.83 -2.11
CA PHE A 460 31.13 -16.91 -2.49
C PHE A 460 31.41 -17.35 -3.92
N SER A 461 31.60 -18.64 -4.11
CA SER A 461 31.81 -19.26 -5.42
C SER A 461 30.71 -20.29 -5.68
N PRO A 462 30.12 -20.33 -6.89
CA PRO A 462 29.13 -21.37 -7.23
C PRO A 462 29.76 -22.78 -7.39
N ILE A 463 31.08 -22.85 -7.40
CA ILE A 463 31.84 -24.10 -7.67
C ILE A 463 32.84 -24.44 -6.55
N ASN A 464 32.94 -23.65 -5.50
CA ASN A 464 33.85 -23.86 -4.39
C ASN A 464 33.20 -23.48 -3.06
N LEU A 465 33.85 -23.91 -1.94
CA LEU A 465 33.42 -23.52 -0.60
C LEU A 465 33.54 -22.00 -0.38
N PRO A 466 32.66 -21.41 0.44
CA PRO A 466 32.83 -20.05 0.88
C PRO A 466 34.19 -19.85 1.57
N GLY A 467 34.75 -18.68 1.37
CA GLY A 467 36.01 -18.28 2.00
C GLY A 467 35.98 -16.83 2.39
N THR A 468 37.02 -16.37 3.06
CA THR A 468 37.23 -14.97 3.43
C THR A 468 38.54 -14.47 2.85
N ILE A 469 38.57 -13.21 2.48
CA ILE A 469 39.80 -12.49 2.07
C ILE A 469 39.98 -11.31 3.01
N ASP A 470 41.18 -11.19 3.58
CA ASP A 470 41.58 -10.05 4.38
C ASP A 470 41.71 -8.80 3.50
N VAL A 471 41.20 -7.70 3.95
CA VAL A 471 41.17 -6.43 3.22
C VAL A 471 41.53 -5.27 4.12
N THR A 472 42.02 -4.18 3.50
CA THR A 472 42.11 -2.85 4.12
C THR A 472 41.09 -1.95 3.47
N LYS A 473 40.25 -1.30 4.29
CA LYS A 473 39.18 -0.42 3.85
C LYS A 473 39.49 1.05 4.18
N TYR A 474 39.00 1.90 3.29
CA TYR A 474 39.00 3.35 3.47
C TYR A 474 37.60 3.91 3.29
N ASP A 475 37.13 4.64 4.30
CA ASP A 475 35.95 5.51 4.17
C ASP A 475 36.35 6.84 3.61
N ILE A 476 35.82 7.24 2.47
CA ILE A 476 36.15 8.50 1.83
C ILE A 476 34.92 9.34 1.52
N TYR A 477 35.10 10.64 1.46
CA TYR A 477 34.16 11.58 0.84
C TYR A 477 34.86 12.23 -0.34
N MET A 478 34.25 12.13 -1.54
CA MET A 478 34.82 12.64 -2.77
C MET A 478 33.89 13.61 -3.49
N LYS A 479 34.44 14.61 -4.17
CA LYS A 479 33.67 15.47 -5.08
C LYS A 479 33.45 14.73 -6.37
N THR A 480 32.17 14.65 -6.77
CA THR A 480 31.81 13.91 -8.01
C THR A 480 31.98 14.73 -9.28
N GLY A 481 31.99 16.09 -9.17
CA GLY A 481 31.67 16.90 -10.32
C GLY A 481 30.22 16.69 -10.77
N ARG A 482 29.84 17.21 -11.92
CA ARG A 482 28.48 17.12 -12.46
C ARG A 482 28.21 15.74 -13.03
N ILE A 483 27.24 15.03 -12.46
CA ILE A 483 26.69 13.77 -12.98
C ILE A 483 25.29 14.07 -13.53
N PRO A 484 25.03 13.85 -14.84
CA PRO A 484 23.72 14.09 -15.46
C PRO A 484 22.60 13.26 -14.84
N PRO A 485 21.31 13.63 -15.04
CA PRO A 485 20.18 12.82 -14.63
C PRO A 485 20.25 11.40 -15.22
N PHE A 486 19.85 10.41 -14.40
CA PHE A 486 19.77 9.01 -14.81
C PHE A 486 21.00 8.51 -15.56
N SER A 487 22.18 8.75 -14.97
CA SER A 487 23.46 8.36 -15.58
C SER A 487 24.45 7.77 -14.56
N PHE A 488 25.46 7.10 -15.10
CA PHE A 488 26.60 6.58 -14.35
C PHE A 488 27.81 7.44 -14.56
N GLN A 489 28.65 7.54 -13.55
CA GLN A 489 30.01 8.08 -13.63
C GLN A 489 30.97 7.10 -12.98
N ILE A 490 32.09 6.83 -13.66
CA ILE A 490 33.11 5.92 -13.16
C ILE A 490 34.38 6.71 -12.87
N TYR A 491 35.00 6.41 -11.76
CA TYR A 491 36.25 7.00 -11.31
C TYR A 491 37.28 5.89 -11.17
N ILE A 492 38.49 6.17 -11.62
CA ILE A 492 39.63 5.25 -11.52
C ILE A 492 40.41 5.62 -10.26
N VAL A 493 40.73 4.63 -9.43
CA VAL A 493 41.53 4.77 -8.23
C VAL A 493 42.90 4.15 -8.50
N GLN A 494 43.93 4.95 -8.50
CA GLN A 494 45.31 4.52 -8.77
C GLN A 494 46.14 4.58 -7.50
N LYS A 495 46.91 3.53 -7.23
CA LYS A 495 47.85 3.48 -6.13
C LYS A 495 49.02 4.41 -6.43
N VAL A 496 49.45 5.14 -5.45
CA VAL A 496 50.64 6.04 -5.55
C VAL A 496 51.59 5.79 -4.36
N ASP A 497 52.86 6.05 -4.59
CA ASP A 497 53.87 5.91 -3.54
C ASP A 497 53.71 6.98 -2.45
N GLY A 498 54.09 6.63 -1.21
CA GLY A 498 54.04 7.51 -0.05
C GLY A 498 52.85 7.22 0.88
N ASP A 499 52.80 7.94 1.99
CA ASP A 499 51.68 7.90 2.95
C ASP A 499 50.72 9.05 2.65
N MET A 500 49.43 8.81 2.89
CA MET A 500 48.34 9.75 2.69
C MET A 500 48.35 10.88 3.72
#